data_ed987bc56adf4fb47c24d511aadc023c
#
_entry.id   ed987bc56adf4fb47c24d511aadc023c
#
_cell.length_a   1.000
_cell.length_b   1.000
_cell.length_c   1.000
_cell.angle_alpha   90.00
_cell.angle_beta   90.00
_cell.angle_gamma   90.00
#
_symmetry.space_group_name_H-M   'P 1'
#
loop_
_entity.id
_entity.type
_entity.pdbx_description
1 polymer ?
#
loop_
_entity_poly.entity_id
_entity_poly.type
_entity_poly.pdbx_seq_one_letter_code
_entity_poly.pdbx_strand_id
1 'polypeptide(L)'
;MAELHLQGLRRTYANGVTAVDGIDLTVGDGEFMVLVGPSGCGKSTTLRMIAGLEEMSAGRLLIGGVDVTDVAPAERGVAMVFQSYALYPHMTVGENMAFSLKLRKADPKMMADRVAHASKILNLDPYLHRFPRELSGGQRQRVAMGRAIVRDPKVFLFDEPLSNLDAKLRVAMRAEIKALHQRLKTTTVYVTHDQVEAMTMADRIVVMHDGRIEQIGEPLDLYDRPDNLFVAQFIGSPAMNVVNGKVKRSNGSAVVEMSDGLQWPLFQGPGAHGQAVSYGIRPGDLSVTSATAPNAVPGEIVVVEPTGSETELLIQAGDAQFILVTHGRPHVNPGDRIGLAVDPAKVHVFDQTTGARLSA
;
A
#
# COMPACT_ATOMS: atom_id res chain seq x y z
N MET A 1 2.54 24.02 6.45
CA MET A 1 2.02 22.70 6.10
C MET A 1 0.76 22.94 5.29
N ALA A 2 0.27 22.03 4.53
CA ALA A 2 -0.83 22.31 3.61
C ALA A 2 -1.64 21.05 3.33
N GLU A 3 -2.94 21.14 3.45
CA GLU A 3 -3.89 20.16 2.98
C GLU A 3 -3.85 20.05 1.45
N LEU A 4 -4.06 18.84 0.92
CA LEU A 4 -4.09 18.55 -0.52
C LEU A 4 -5.48 18.06 -0.91
N HIS A 5 -6.12 18.70 -1.89
CA HIS A 5 -7.41 18.29 -2.45
C HIS A 5 -7.30 17.99 -3.94
N LEU A 6 -7.67 16.79 -4.32
CA LEU A 6 -7.90 16.37 -5.71
C LEU A 6 -9.41 16.32 -5.92
N GLN A 7 -9.92 17.00 -6.93
CA GLN A 7 -11.35 17.08 -7.23
C GLN A 7 -11.60 16.63 -8.67
N GLY A 8 -12.18 15.44 -8.85
CA GLY A 8 -12.49 14.86 -10.15
C GLY A 8 -11.26 14.69 -11.04
N LEU A 9 -10.09 14.37 -10.47
CA LEU A 9 -8.81 14.33 -11.19
C LEU A 9 -8.83 13.25 -12.26
N ARG A 10 -8.60 13.64 -13.52
CA ARG A 10 -8.63 12.72 -14.67
C ARG A 10 -7.40 12.92 -15.58
N ARG A 11 -6.89 11.79 -16.08
CA ARG A 11 -5.89 11.78 -17.13
C ARG A 11 -6.27 10.78 -18.22
N THR A 12 -6.54 11.29 -19.41
CA THR A 12 -6.72 10.50 -20.63
C THR A 12 -5.65 10.90 -21.63
N TYR A 13 -4.90 9.92 -22.12
CA TYR A 13 -3.84 10.14 -23.12
C TYR A 13 -4.41 10.26 -24.53
N ALA A 14 -3.63 10.80 -25.47
CA ALA A 14 -4.04 11.01 -26.86
C ALA A 14 -4.43 9.70 -27.58
N ASN A 15 -3.94 8.55 -27.13
CA ASN A 15 -4.29 7.23 -27.63
C ASN A 15 -5.63 6.68 -27.08
N GLY A 16 -6.36 7.48 -26.28
CA GLY A 16 -7.64 7.11 -25.67
C GLY A 16 -7.52 6.34 -24.34
N VAL A 17 -6.34 6.00 -23.86
CA VAL A 17 -6.14 5.30 -22.59
C VAL A 17 -6.39 6.28 -21.45
N THR A 18 -7.32 5.96 -20.55
CA THR A 18 -7.57 6.71 -19.31
C THR A 18 -6.78 6.06 -18.17
N ALA A 19 -5.73 6.74 -17.73
CA ALA A 19 -4.88 6.26 -16.65
C ALA A 19 -5.40 6.63 -15.27
N VAL A 20 -6.15 7.73 -15.15
CA VAL A 20 -6.83 8.18 -13.94
C VAL A 20 -8.21 8.68 -14.32
N ASP A 21 -9.25 8.17 -13.65
CA ASP A 21 -10.64 8.34 -14.05
C ASP A 21 -11.49 9.02 -12.97
N GLY A 22 -11.29 10.33 -12.82
CA GLY A 22 -12.16 11.16 -11.98
C GLY A 22 -12.03 10.88 -10.50
N ILE A 23 -10.81 10.84 -9.97
CA ILE A 23 -10.57 10.59 -8.55
C ILE A 23 -10.77 11.83 -7.70
N ASP A 24 -11.43 11.64 -6.55
CA ASP A 24 -11.57 12.62 -5.47
C ASP A 24 -10.76 12.14 -4.27
N LEU A 25 -9.85 12.96 -3.76
CA LEU A 25 -9.00 12.62 -2.63
C LEU A 25 -8.66 13.87 -1.81
N THR A 26 -8.83 13.75 -0.50
CA THR A 26 -8.34 14.76 0.46
C THR A 26 -7.25 14.14 1.31
N VAL A 27 -6.09 14.79 1.36
CA VAL A 27 -4.98 14.48 2.26
C VAL A 27 -4.87 15.60 3.27
N GLY A 28 -5.02 15.27 4.54
CA GLY A 28 -5.00 16.24 5.64
C GLY A 28 -3.63 16.90 5.83
N ASP A 29 -3.61 18.02 6.52
CA ASP A 29 -2.36 18.70 6.86
C ASP A 29 -1.49 17.82 7.76
N GLY A 30 -0.25 17.57 7.32
CA GLY A 30 0.70 16.69 8.01
C GLY A 30 0.40 15.19 7.91
N GLU A 31 -0.55 14.76 7.11
CA GLU A 31 -0.92 13.35 6.91
C GLU A 31 0.08 12.62 6.00
N PHE A 32 0.36 11.35 6.31
CA PHE A 32 1.11 10.42 5.47
C PHE A 32 0.15 9.52 4.70
N MET A 33 -0.17 9.89 3.48
CA MET A 33 -1.05 9.16 2.58
C MET A 33 -0.25 8.23 1.67
N VAL A 34 -0.63 6.96 1.60
CA VAL A 34 0.01 5.98 0.70
C VAL A 34 -0.95 5.54 -0.38
N LEU A 35 -0.53 5.62 -1.66
CA LEU A 35 -1.26 5.07 -2.79
C LEU A 35 -0.70 3.70 -3.15
N VAL A 36 -1.56 2.68 -3.16
CA VAL A 36 -1.22 1.31 -3.53
C VAL A 36 -2.16 0.78 -4.62
N GLY A 37 -1.75 -0.27 -5.29
CA GLY A 37 -2.54 -0.93 -6.35
C GLY A 37 -1.64 -1.67 -7.33
N PRO A 38 -2.21 -2.44 -8.26
CA PRO A 38 -1.48 -3.15 -9.29
C PRO A 38 -0.66 -2.23 -10.20
N SER A 39 0.30 -2.79 -10.93
CA SER A 39 1.04 -2.04 -11.95
C SER A 39 0.07 -1.47 -13.00
N GLY A 40 0.25 -0.21 -13.36
CA GLY A 40 -0.60 0.47 -14.35
C GLY A 40 -1.92 1.04 -13.84
N CYS A 41 -2.29 0.90 -12.56
CA CYS A 41 -3.57 1.42 -12.03
C CYS A 41 -3.62 2.94 -11.82
N GLY A 42 -2.58 3.72 -12.21
CA GLY A 42 -2.62 5.19 -12.20
C GLY A 42 -1.89 5.88 -11.05
N LYS A 43 -1.26 5.16 -10.10
CA LYS A 43 -0.57 5.75 -8.91
C LYS A 43 0.48 6.81 -9.27
N SER A 44 1.50 6.42 -10.06
CA SER A 44 2.59 7.34 -10.46
C SER A 44 2.07 8.46 -11.35
N THR A 45 1.03 8.21 -12.18
CA THR A 45 0.36 9.25 -12.97
C THR A 45 -0.29 10.29 -12.05
N THR A 46 -1.04 9.83 -11.03
CA THR A 46 -1.64 10.71 -10.01
C THR A 46 -0.58 11.53 -9.30
N LEU A 47 0.51 10.89 -8.86
CA LEU A 47 1.61 11.58 -8.18
C LEU A 47 2.26 12.65 -9.08
N ARG A 48 2.48 12.32 -10.37
CA ARG A 48 3.05 13.25 -11.35
C ARG A 48 2.11 14.40 -11.69
N MET A 49 0.79 14.18 -11.72
CA MET A 49 -0.20 15.25 -11.86
C MET A 49 -0.16 16.20 -10.67
N ILE A 50 -0.02 15.71 -9.43
CA ILE A 50 0.17 16.55 -8.23
C ILE A 50 1.46 17.37 -8.37
N ALA A 51 2.54 16.75 -8.83
CA ALA A 51 3.81 17.43 -9.05
C ALA A 51 3.79 18.46 -10.20
N GLY A 52 2.79 18.41 -11.10
CA GLY A 52 2.71 19.19 -12.31
C GLY A 52 3.62 18.69 -13.44
N LEU A 53 4.08 17.45 -13.32
CA LEU A 53 4.92 16.78 -14.31
C LEU A 53 4.11 16.02 -15.36
N GLU A 54 2.79 15.88 -15.10
CA GLU A 54 1.82 15.30 -16.00
C GLU A 54 0.60 16.22 -16.04
N GLU A 55 0.08 16.49 -17.24
CA GLU A 55 -1.09 17.34 -17.42
C GLU A 55 -2.38 16.62 -17.02
N MET A 56 -3.28 17.33 -16.40
CA MET A 56 -4.63 16.84 -16.11
C MET A 56 -5.53 17.06 -17.34
N SER A 57 -6.32 16.05 -17.69
CA SER A 57 -7.34 16.19 -18.76
C SER A 57 -8.61 16.84 -18.24
N ALA A 58 -8.88 16.70 -16.92
CA ALA A 58 -10.00 17.33 -16.21
C ALA A 58 -9.75 17.30 -14.70
N GLY A 59 -10.53 18.05 -13.95
CA GLY A 59 -10.47 18.13 -12.49
C GLY A 59 -9.71 19.35 -12.01
N ARG A 60 -9.54 19.43 -10.68
CA ARG A 60 -8.82 20.52 -9.99
C ARG A 60 -7.89 19.97 -8.92
N LEU A 61 -6.80 20.70 -8.68
CA LEU A 61 -5.83 20.41 -7.64
C LEU A 61 -5.63 21.64 -6.74
N LEU A 62 -5.90 21.49 -5.45
CA LEU A 62 -5.65 22.56 -4.47
C LEU A 62 -4.60 22.12 -3.46
N ILE A 63 -3.67 23.03 -3.13
CA ILE A 63 -2.64 22.85 -2.10
C ILE A 63 -2.76 24.01 -1.10
N GLY A 64 -3.13 23.69 0.15
CA GLY A 64 -3.37 24.72 1.18
C GLY A 64 -4.47 25.71 0.79
N GLY A 65 -5.54 25.22 0.16
CA GLY A 65 -6.67 26.01 -0.32
C GLY A 65 -6.41 26.82 -1.60
N VAL A 66 -5.19 26.79 -2.15
CA VAL A 66 -4.84 27.48 -3.39
C VAL A 66 -4.96 26.53 -4.57
N ASP A 67 -5.70 26.93 -5.59
CA ASP A 67 -5.79 26.18 -6.86
C ASP A 67 -4.44 26.26 -7.60
N VAL A 68 -3.83 25.09 -7.82
CA VAL A 68 -2.52 24.96 -8.49
C VAL A 68 -2.62 24.13 -9.79
N THR A 69 -3.85 23.95 -10.30
CA THR A 69 -4.13 23.13 -11.49
C THR A 69 -3.22 23.49 -12.65
N ASP A 70 -3.14 24.78 -13.02
CA ASP A 70 -2.36 25.28 -14.14
C ASP A 70 -1.01 25.91 -13.73
N VAL A 71 -0.63 25.75 -12.44
CA VAL A 71 0.63 26.30 -11.93
C VAL A 71 1.81 25.43 -12.34
N ALA A 72 2.90 26.04 -12.76
CA ALA A 72 4.12 25.35 -13.16
C ALA A 72 4.71 24.50 -12.00
N PRO A 73 5.35 23.33 -12.27
CA PRO A 73 5.85 22.41 -11.24
C PRO A 73 6.78 23.08 -10.20
N ALA A 74 7.60 24.03 -10.65
CA ALA A 74 8.56 24.73 -9.78
C ALA A 74 7.89 25.63 -8.73
N GLU A 75 6.63 26.05 -8.96
CA GLU A 75 5.89 27.02 -8.16
C GLU A 75 4.79 26.40 -7.29
N ARG A 76 4.47 25.11 -7.47
CA ARG A 76 3.43 24.39 -6.71
C ARG A 76 3.74 24.21 -5.22
N GLY A 77 4.97 24.49 -4.79
CA GLY A 77 5.40 24.28 -3.41
C GLY A 77 5.55 22.79 -3.03
N VAL A 78 5.73 21.92 -4.01
CA VAL A 78 5.94 20.47 -3.79
C VAL A 78 7.40 20.07 -4.01
N ALA A 79 7.82 18.98 -3.37
CA ALA A 79 9.10 18.33 -3.64
C ALA A 79 8.89 16.84 -3.89
N MET A 80 9.51 16.34 -4.95
CA MET A 80 9.37 14.93 -5.37
C MET A 80 10.68 14.17 -5.24
N VAL A 81 10.62 12.98 -4.66
CA VAL A 81 11.68 11.98 -4.61
C VAL A 81 11.32 10.89 -5.61
N PHE A 82 12.17 10.72 -6.62
CA PHE A 82 11.97 9.76 -7.71
C PHE A 82 12.53 8.38 -7.36
N GLN A 83 11.98 7.35 -7.95
CA GLN A 83 12.45 5.96 -7.87
C GLN A 83 13.95 5.80 -8.20
N SER A 84 14.45 6.53 -9.20
CA SER A 84 15.86 6.52 -9.62
C SER A 84 16.77 7.45 -8.81
N TYR A 85 16.22 8.11 -7.75
CA TYR A 85 16.88 9.15 -6.96
C TYR A 85 17.21 10.42 -7.74
N ALA A 86 17.40 10.36 -9.06
CA ALA A 86 17.68 11.44 -9.99
C ALA A 86 18.83 12.37 -9.54
N LEU A 87 19.91 11.79 -8.96
CA LEU A 87 21.08 12.55 -8.51
C LEU A 87 21.95 12.98 -9.69
N TYR A 88 22.51 14.18 -9.63
CA TYR A 88 23.46 14.68 -10.60
C TYR A 88 24.83 14.03 -10.34
N PRO A 89 25.33 13.14 -11.24
CA PRO A 89 26.53 12.32 -10.98
C PRO A 89 27.84 13.11 -10.91
N HIS A 90 27.87 14.30 -11.52
CA HIS A 90 29.02 15.22 -11.58
C HIS A 90 29.03 16.23 -10.44
N MET A 91 28.07 16.20 -9.54
CA MET A 91 27.95 17.07 -8.36
C MET A 91 28.20 16.29 -7.10
N THR A 92 28.83 16.90 -6.10
CA THR A 92 28.94 16.36 -4.75
C THR A 92 27.57 16.26 -4.06
N VAL A 93 27.47 15.57 -2.92
CA VAL A 93 26.26 15.51 -2.10
C VAL A 93 25.77 16.92 -1.73
N GLY A 94 26.67 17.77 -1.22
CA GLY A 94 26.33 19.15 -0.85
C GLY A 94 25.81 19.96 -2.03
N GLU A 95 26.45 19.85 -3.20
CA GLU A 95 26.00 20.52 -4.44
C GLU A 95 24.67 19.98 -4.94
N ASN A 96 24.44 18.64 -4.89
CA ASN A 96 23.16 18.04 -5.21
C ASN A 96 22.04 18.62 -4.33
N MET A 97 22.25 18.71 -3.02
CA MET A 97 21.27 19.28 -2.09
C MET A 97 21.01 20.76 -2.35
N ALA A 98 22.07 21.55 -2.58
CA ALA A 98 21.99 22.99 -2.81
C ALA A 98 21.41 23.38 -4.18
N PHE A 99 21.38 22.47 -5.16
CA PHE A 99 21.15 22.78 -6.58
C PHE A 99 19.85 23.55 -6.83
N SER A 100 18.75 23.13 -6.24
CA SER A 100 17.44 23.79 -6.42
C SER A 100 17.41 25.21 -5.87
N LEU A 101 18.11 25.47 -4.78
CA LEU A 101 18.25 26.80 -4.18
C LEU A 101 19.16 27.70 -5.03
N LYS A 102 20.23 27.11 -5.58
CA LYS A 102 21.14 27.81 -6.51
C LYS A 102 20.41 28.29 -7.77
N LEU A 103 19.53 27.43 -8.34
CA LEU A 103 18.72 27.81 -9.52
C LEU A 103 17.74 28.96 -9.20
N ARG A 104 17.25 29.04 -7.99
CA ARG A 104 16.38 30.13 -7.51
C ARG A 104 17.13 31.37 -7.07
N LYS A 105 18.48 31.40 -7.26
CA LYS A 105 19.35 32.50 -6.85
C LYS A 105 19.18 32.85 -5.36
N ALA A 106 18.98 31.83 -4.52
CA ALA A 106 18.84 32.03 -3.08
C ALA A 106 20.14 32.61 -2.46
N ASP A 107 20.01 33.33 -1.37
CA ASP A 107 21.13 33.85 -0.60
C ASP A 107 22.12 32.74 -0.21
N PRO A 108 23.44 32.90 -0.43
CA PRO A 108 24.43 31.87 -0.15
C PRO A 108 24.44 31.41 1.32
N LYS A 109 24.21 32.32 2.27
CA LYS A 109 24.16 31.96 3.69
C LYS A 109 22.94 31.10 4.00
N MET A 110 21.75 31.53 3.54
CA MET A 110 20.53 30.77 3.69
C MET A 110 20.66 29.37 3.04
N MET A 111 21.31 29.28 1.88
CA MET A 111 21.57 28.00 1.19
C MET A 111 22.45 27.08 2.04
N ALA A 112 23.55 27.61 2.59
CA ALA A 112 24.44 26.84 3.47
C ALA A 112 23.73 26.36 4.73
N ASP A 113 22.94 27.23 5.37
CA ASP A 113 22.19 26.89 6.59
C ASP A 113 21.13 25.79 6.33
N ARG A 114 20.40 25.87 5.20
CA ARG A 114 19.41 24.84 4.82
C ARG A 114 20.05 23.50 4.47
N VAL A 115 21.19 23.52 3.78
CA VAL A 115 21.95 22.28 3.46
C VAL A 115 22.48 21.66 4.75
N ALA A 116 23.07 22.44 5.64
CA ALA A 116 23.56 21.94 6.93
C ALA A 116 22.41 21.36 7.80
N HIS A 117 21.27 22.04 7.85
CA HIS A 117 20.10 21.54 8.57
C HIS A 117 19.61 20.19 8.00
N ALA A 118 19.40 20.08 6.70
CA ALA A 118 18.96 18.85 6.04
C ALA A 118 20.01 17.73 6.16
N SER A 119 21.28 18.05 6.05
CA SER A 119 22.40 17.12 6.23
C SER A 119 22.42 16.50 7.62
N LYS A 120 22.22 17.33 8.66
CA LYS A 120 22.15 16.88 10.06
C LYS A 120 20.95 15.96 10.31
N ILE A 121 19.78 16.30 9.77
CA ILE A 121 18.55 15.47 9.89
C ILE A 121 18.79 14.07 9.31
N LEU A 122 19.52 13.98 8.18
CA LEU A 122 19.71 12.76 7.38
C LEU A 122 21.05 12.06 7.66
N ASN A 123 21.84 12.54 8.63
CA ASN A 123 23.18 12.03 8.95
C ASN A 123 24.11 11.99 7.70
N LEU A 124 24.08 13.07 6.90
CA LEU A 124 24.88 13.19 5.68
C LEU A 124 26.13 14.05 5.83
N ASP A 125 26.37 14.66 6.99
CA ASP A 125 27.52 15.56 7.23
C ASP A 125 28.87 14.96 6.80
N PRO A 126 29.18 13.66 7.09
CA PRO A 126 30.46 13.07 6.67
C PRO A 126 30.58 12.86 5.15
N TYR A 127 29.47 12.98 4.40
CA TYR A 127 29.40 12.63 2.99
C TYR A 127 29.22 13.84 2.07
N LEU A 128 29.10 15.07 2.59
CA LEU A 128 28.78 16.28 1.82
C LEU A 128 29.74 16.54 0.63
N HIS A 129 30.99 16.12 0.76
CA HIS A 129 32.02 16.29 -0.28
C HIS A 129 32.15 15.11 -1.25
N ARG A 130 31.40 14.00 -1.01
CA ARG A 130 31.45 12.81 -1.88
C ARG A 130 30.56 12.98 -3.10
N PHE A 131 30.87 12.19 -4.15
CA PHE A 131 30.03 12.06 -5.33
C PHE A 131 29.05 10.90 -5.19
N PRO A 132 27.92 10.89 -5.93
CA PRO A 132 26.92 9.81 -5.85
C PRO A 132 27.47 8.40 -6.07
N ARG A 133 28.51 8.23 -6.93
CA ARG A 133 29.17 6.94 -7.18
C ARG A 133 29.88 6.34 -5.96
N GLU A 134 30.23 7.18 -4.98
CA GLU A 134 30.96 6.80 -3.76
C GLU A 134 30.02 6.48 -2.60
N LEU A 135 28.70 6.44 -2.85
CA LEU A 135 27.65 6.25 -1.86
C LEU A 135 26.96 4.88 -2.01
N SER A 136 26.54 4.32 -0.89
CA SER A 136 25.61 3.17 -0.89
C SER A 136 24.20 3.56 -1.39
N GLY A 137 23.36 2.57 -1.70
CA GLY A 137 21.97 2.81 -2.12
C GLY A 137 21.18 3.68 -1.12
N GLY A 138 21.23 3.34 0.18
CA GLY A 138 20.56 4.12 1.22
C GLY A 138 21.13 5.53 1.39
N GLN A 139 22.45 5.71 1.21
CA GLN A 139 23.04 7.05 1.23
C GLN A 139 22.57 7.90 0.04
N ARG A 140 22.50 7.32 -1.16
CA ARG A 140 21.94 8.02 -2.35
C ARG A 140 20.49 8.42 -2.13
N GLN A 141 19.68 7.55 -1.51
CA GLN A 141 18.31 7.87 -1.16
C GLN A 141 18.22 9.03 -0.17
N ARG A 142 19.03 9.03 0.89
CA ARG A 142 19.07 10.17 1.84
C ARG A 142 19.45 11.46 1.13
N VAL A 143 20.37 11.44 0.17
CA VAL A 143 20.71 12.63 -0.62
C VAL A 143 19.49 13.11 -1.43
N ALA A 144 18.73 12.19 -2.04
CA ALA A 144 17.51 12.55 -2.77
C ALA A 144 16.45 13.18 -1.83
N MET A 145 16.30 12.63 -0.62
CA MET A 145 15.45 13.23 0.43
C MET A 145 15.98 14.61 0.85
N GLY A 146 17.30 14.75 1.02
CA GLY A 146 17.94 16.03 1.36
C GLY A 146 17.66 17.12 0.31
N ARG A 147 17.71 16.78 -0.98
CA ARG A 147 17.31 17.68 -2.08
C ARG A 147 15.86 18.17 -1.96
N ALA A 148 14.98 17.32 -1.45
CA ALA A 148 13.58 17.64 -1.23
C ALA A 148 13.42 18.55 0.01
N ILE A 149 14.06 18.20 1.13
CA ILE A 149 13.95 18.91 2.42
C ILE A 149 14.45 20.35 2.32
N VAL A 150 15.60 20.59 1.65
CA VAL A 150 16.16 21.95 1.53
C VAL A 150 15.24 22.95 0.84
N ARG A 151 14.24 22.47 0.09
CA ARG A 151 13.23 23.30 -0.59
C ARG A 151 12.14 23.79 0.35
N ASP A 152 12.00 23.19 1.55
CA ASP A 152 10.95 23.46 2.51
C ASP A 152 9.55 23.39 1.86
N PRO A 153 9.18 22.22 1.32
CA PRO A 153 7.96 22.09 0.55
C PRO A 153 6.72 22.03 1.44
N LYS A 154 5.57 22.42 0.89
CA LYS A 154 4.26 22.24 1.51
C LYS A 154 3.82 20.77 1.50
N VAL A 155 4.19 20.03 0.45
CA VAL A 155 3.84 18.61 0.24
C VAL A 155 5.06 17.84 -0.25
N PHE A 156 5.34 16.69 0.37
CA PHE A 156 6.31 15.72 -0.11
C PHE A 156 5.64 14.67 -1.00
N LEU A 157 6.28 14.33 -2.10
CA LEU A 157 5.84 13.30 -3.04
C LEU A 157 6.94 12.25 -3.19
N PHE A 158 6.60 10.96 -2.99
CA PHE A 158 7.54 9.85 -3.13
C PHE A 158 7.03 8.85 -4.17
N ASP A 159 7.79 8.65 -5.26
CA ASP A 159 7.48 7.70 -6.33
C ASP A 159 8.35 6.45 -6.16
N GLU A 160 7.84 5.43 -5.46
CA GLU A 160 8.49 4.15 -5.16
C GLU A 160 9.95 4.27 -4.66
N PRO A 161 10.25 5.07 -3.64
CA PRO A 161 11.63 5.43 -3.31
C PRO A 161 12.46 4.26 -2.78
N LEU A 162 11.85 3.14 -2.33
CA LEU A 162 12.53 2.00 -1.74
C LEU A 162 12.67 0.80 -2.68
N SER A 163 12.09 0.85 -3.89
CA SER A 163 12.03 -0.28 -4.82
C SER A 163 13.39 -0.82 -5.26
N ASN A 164 14.41 0.05 -5.33
CA ASN A 164 15.77 -0.29 -5.77
C ASN A 164 16.71 -0.71 -4.62
N LEU A 165 16.18 -0.98 -3.43
CA LEU A 165 16.97 -1.38 -2.25
C LEU A 165 16.81 -2.87 -1.94
N ASP A 166 17.86 -3.47 -1.38
CA ASP A 166 17.76 -4.81 -0.80
C ASP A 166 16.82 -4.87 0.41
N ALA A 167 16.34 -6.05 0.78
CA ALA A 167 15.34 -6.24 1.83
C ALA A 167 15.76 -5.66 3.19
N LYS A 168 17.03 -5.86 3.60
CA LYS A 168 17.54 -5.35 4.89
C LYS A 168 17.58 -3.82 4.92
N LEU A 169 18.06 -3.23 3.84
CA LEU A 169 18.16 -1.77 3.71
C LEU A 169 16.77 -1.14 3.60
N ARG A 170 15.82 -1.80 2.92
CA ARG A 170 14.42 -1.36 2.83
C ARG A 170 13.77 -1.24 4.20
N VAL A 171 13.95 -2.24 5.09
CA VAL A 171 13.44 -2.19 6.47
C VAL A 171 13.98 -0.99 7.23
N ALA A 172 15.30 -0.76 7.17
CA ALA A 172 15.94 0.38 7.84
C ALA A 172 15.44 1.72 7.29
N MET A 173 15.33 1.86 5.97
CA MET A 173 14.89 3.09 5.32
C MET A 173 13.40 3.40 5.54
N ARG A 174 12.54 2.39 5.65
CA ARG A 174 11.14 2.58 6.06
C ARG A 174 11.04 3.28 7.43
N ALA A 175 11.74 2.73 8.43
CA ALA A 175 11.77 3.31 9.76
C ALA A 175 12.29 4.76 9.75
N GLU A 176 13.32 5.03 8.91
CA GLU A 176 13.90 6.36 8.79
C GLU A 176 12.93 7.37 8.13
N ILE A 177 12.22 6.97 7.05
CA ILE A 177 11.21 7.82 6.41
C ILE A 177 10.06 8.12 7.38
N LYS A 178 9.55 7.12 8.11
CA LYS A 178 8.49 7.33 9.11
C LYS A 178 8.96 8.28 10.22
N ALA A 179 10.18 8.10 10.75
CA ALA A 179 10.75 9.00 11.76
C ALA A 179 10.99 10.42 11.22
N LEU A 180 11.39 10.53 9.95
CA LEU A 180 11.52 11.83 9.29
C LEU A 180 10.19 12.55 9.18
N HIS A 181 9.14 11.85 8.72
CA HIS A 181 7.79 12.41 8.64
C HIS A 181 7.29 12.88 10.01
N GLN A 182 7.46 12.07 11.06
CA GLN A 182 7.08 12.44 12.43
C GLN A 182 7.75 13.72 12.93
N ARG A 183 8.99 13.98 12.50
CA ARG A 183 9.72 15.20 12.84
C ARG A 183 9.30 16.42 12.04
N LEU A 184 9.10 16.24 10.74
CA LEU A 184 8.77 17.34 9.81
C LEU A 184 7.28 17.66 9.80
N LYS A 185 6.44 16.65 10.03
CA LYS A 185 4.96 16.73 9.97
C LYS A 185 4.45 17.36 8.66
N THR A 186 5.20 17.19 7.58
CA THR A 186 4.83 17.73 6.27
C THR A 186 3.90 16.75 5.57
N THR A 187 2.82 17.23 4.99
CA THR A 187 1.87 16.45 4.18
C THR A 187 2.62 15.63 3.14
N THR A 188 2.38 14.32 3.11
CA THR A 188 3.16 13.39 2.31
C THR A 188 2.24 12.49 1.49
N VAL A 189 2.52 12.39 0.19
CA VAL A 189 1.91 11.38 -0.69
C VAL A 189 3.01 10.42 -1.16
N TYR A 190 2.83 9.15 -0.86
CA TYR A 190 3.80 8.10 -1.09
C TYR A 190 3.21 7.01 -1.98
N VAL A 191 3.88 6.67 -3.07
CA VAL A 191 3.49 5.58 -3.97
C VAL A 191 4.37 4.37 -3.70
N THR A 192 3.76 3.21 -3.55
CA THR A 192 4.46 1.92 -3.45
C THR A 192 3.63 0.79 -4.04
N HIS A 193 4.30 -0.30 -4.38
CA HIS A 193 3.69 -1.61 -4.64
C HIS A 193 3.92 -2.59 -3.48
N ASP A 194 4.68 -2.20 -2.45
CA ASP A 194 4.97 -3.01 -1.27
C ASP A 194 3.90 -2.77 -0.19
N GLN A 195 3.11 -3.82 0.10
CA GLN A 195 2.04 -3.74 1.10
C GLN A 195 2.56 -3.49 2.51
N VAL A 196 3.75 -4.03 2.85
CA VAL A 196 4.35 -3.84 4.18
C VAL A 196 4.73 -2.37 4.38
N GLU A 197 5.21 -1.70 3.32
CA GLU A 197 5.44 -0.25 3.35
C GLU A 197 4.15 0.51 3.64
N ALA A 198 3.09 0.21 2.89
CA ALA A 198 1.80 0.85 3.07
C ALA A 198 1.23 0.64 4.48
N MET A 199 1.16 -0.62 4.93
CA MET A 199 0.59 -0.98 6.23
C MET A 199 1.36 -0.40 7.42
N THR A 200 2.69 -0.19 7.29
CA THR A 200 3.52 0.25 8.42
C THR A 200 3.77 1.75 8.47
N MET A 201 3.71 2.44 7.32
CA MET A 201 4.04 3.87 7.27
C MET A 201 2.82 4.79 7.18
N ALA A 202 1.75 4.36 6.54
CA ALA A 202 0.59 5.21 6.26
C ALA A 202 -0.17 5.62 7.52
N ASP A 203 -0.72 6.83 7.51
CA ASP A 203 -1.85 7.21 8.34
C ASP A 203 -3.15 6.75 7.65
N ARG A 204 -3.25 6.92 6.33
CA ARG A 204 -4.29 6.34 5.48
C ARG A 204 -3.71 5.81 4.18
N ILE A 205 -4.35 4.76 3.67
CA ILE A 205 -4.03 4.11 2.39
C ILE A 205 -5.17 4.38 1.41
N VAL A 206 -4.79 4.65 0.16
CA VAL A 206 -5.69 4.69 -1.00
C VAL A 206 -5.40 3.46 -1.86
N VAL A 207 -6.35 2.56 -1.97
CA VAL A 207 -6.27 1.40 -2.87
C VAL A 207 -6.80 1.82 -4.23
N MET A 208 -5.96 1.75 -5.25
CA MET A 208 -6.31 2.11 -6.62
C MET A 208 -6.39 0.89 -7.53
N HIS A 209 -7.38 0.88 -8.41
CA HIS A 209 -7.58 -0.13 -9.44
C HIS A 209 -8.14 0.52 -10.71
N ASP A 210 -7.58 0.22 -11.88
CA ASP A 210 -8.03 0.70 -13.18
C ASP A 210 -8.34 2.21 -13.23
N GLY A 211 -7.44 3.01 -12.64
CA GLY A 211 -7.56 4.47 -12.62
C GLY A 211 -8.55 5.05 -11.62
N ARG A 212 -9.15 4.22 -10.77
CA ARG A 212 -10.15 4.61 -9.77
C ARG A 212 -9.70 4.27 -8.35
N ILE A 213 -10.35 4.87 -7.37
CA ILE A 213 -10.16 4.55 -5.97
C ILE A 213 -11.19 3.48 -5.58
N GLU A 214 -10.73 2.35 -5.06
CA GLU A 214 -11.55 1.27 -4.55
C GLU A 214 -11.95 1.47 -3.08
N GLN A 215 -10.99 1.88 -2.26
CA GLN A 215 -11.22 2.17 -0.84
C GLN A 215 -10.14 3.10 -0.30
N ILE A 216 -10.51 3.94 0.66
CA ILE A 216 -9.60 4.79 1.44
C ILE A 216 -9.86 4.52 2.92
N GLY A 217 -8.81 4.26 3.70
CA GLY A 217 -8.96 4.04 5.13
C GLY A 217 -7.64 3.90 5.87
N GLU A 218 -7.70 3.77 7.19
CA GLU A 218 -6.55 3.37 7.99
C GLU A 218 -6.08 1.96 7.61
N PRO A 219 -4.78 1.65 7.74
CA PRO A 219 -4.24 0.36 7.31
C PRO A 219 -5.01 -0.86 7.85
N LEU A 220 -5.30 -0.88 9.14
CA LEU A 220 -6.01 -2.01 9.77
C LEU A 220 -7.49 -2.08 9.36
N ASP A 221 -8.15 -0.94 9.09
CA ASP A 221 -9.52 -0.95 8.59
C ASP A 221 -9.61 -1.60 7.20
N LEU A 222 -8.65 -1.31 6.31
CA LEU A 222 -8.60 -1.95 4.98
C LEU A 222 -8.36 -3.46 5.08
N TYR A 223 -7.58 -3.90 6.06
CA TYR A 223 -7.31 -5.31 6.31
C TYR A 223 -8.51 -6.03 6.93
N ASP A 224 -9.12 -5.43 7.98
CA ASP A 224 -10.20 -6.04 8.76
C ASP A 224 -11.58 -5.83 8.12
N ARG A 225 -11.75 -4.77 7.34
CA ARG A 225 -13.04 -4.34 6.78
C ARG A 225 -12.92 -3.92 5.30
N PRO A 226 -12.43 -4.81 4.41
CA PRO A 226 -12.39 -4.49 2.99
C PRO A 226 -13.80 -4.27 2.43
N ASP A 227 -14.01 -3.19 1.67
CA ASP A 227 -15.32 -2.84 1.10
C ASP A 227 -15.73 -3.75 -0.05
N ASN A 228 -14.75 -4.38 -0.70
CA ASN A 228 -14.98 -5.28 -1.82
C ASN A 228 -13.94 -6.40 -1.90
N LEU A 229 -14.21 -7.36 -2.77
CA LEU A 229 -13.37 -8.53 -2.99
C LEU A 229 -11.97 -8.17 -3.50
N PHE A 230 -11.86 -7.12 -4.33
CA PHE A 230 -10.57 -6.65 -4.83
C PHE A 230 -9.67 -6.19 -3.68
N VAL A 231 -10.16 -5.31 -2.81
CA VAL A 231 -9.39 -4.82 -1.65
C VAL A 231 -9.04 -5.98 -0.71
N ALA A 232 -9.99 -6.91 -0.47
CA ALA A 232 -9.78 -8.09 0.38
C ALA A 232 -8.61 -8.97 -0.10
N GLN A 233 -8.50 -9.19 -1.41
CA GLN A 233 -7.44 -9.98 -2.02
C GLN A 233 -6.15 -9.18 -2.24
N PHE A 234 -6.26 -7.87 -2.43
CA PHE A 234 -5.10 -7.02 -2.66
C PHE A 234 -4.37 -6.69 -1.35
N ILE A 235 -5.07 -6.44 -0.24
CA ILE A 235 -4.48 -6.10 1.06
C ILE A 235 -4.27 -7.36 1.90
N GLY A 236 -3.01 -7.62 2.27
CA GLY A 236 -2.57 -8.77 3.06
C GLY A 236 -1.63 -9.67 2.28
N SER A 237 -0.62 -10.20 2.96
CA SER A 237 0.34 -11.16 2.40
C SER A 237 0.57 -12.27 3.43
N PRO A 238 0.19 -13.52 3.11
CA PRO A 238 -0.52 -13.93 1.88
C PRO A 238 -1.92 -13.32 1.72
N ALA A 239 -2.45 -13.36 0.49
CA ALA A 239 -3.77 -12.85 0.16
C ALA A 239 -4.89 -13.61 0.89
N MET A 240 -6.06 -12.99 1.04
CA MET A 240 -7.25 -13.65 1.59
C MET A 240 -7.62 -14.88 0.75
N ASN A 241 -7.84 -16.02 1.42
CA ASN A 241 -8.45 -17.18 0.77
C ASN A 241 -9.89 -16.85 0.38
N VAL A 242 -10.27 -17.13 -0.86
CA VAL A 242 -11.61 -16.84 -1.35
C VAL A 242 -12.16 -18.06 -2.09
N VAL A 243 -13.37 -18.45 -1.75
CA VAL A 243 -14.11 -19.50 -2.44
C VAL A 243 -15.53 -19.07 -2.76
N ASN A 244 -16.05 -19.55 -3.87
CA ASN A 244 -17.38 -19.24 -4.33
C ASN A 244 -18.36 -20.33 -3.90
N GLY A 245 -19.54 -19.91 -3.45
CA GLY A 245 -20.58 -20.86 -3.02
C GLY A 245 -21.95 -20.21 -2.91
N LYS A 246 -22.88 -20.97 -2.36
CA LYS A 246 -24.24 -20.49 -2.06
C LYS A 246 -24.54 -20.58 -0.58
N VAL A 247 -25.15 -19.56 -0.04
CA VAL A 247 -25.57 -19.53 1.36
C VAL A 247 -26.69 -20.55 1.57
N LYS A 248 -26.51 -21.49 2.50
CA LYS A 248 -27.56 -22.38 3.01
C LYS A 248 -27.86 -22.03 4.45
N ARG A 249 -29.13 -21.80 4.74
CA ARG A 249 -29.62 -21.51 6.10
C ARG A 249 -30.57 -22.62 6.55
N SER A 250 -30.31 -23.17 7.72
CA SER A 250 -31.18 -24.22 8.34
C SER A 250 -31.11 -24.13 9.85
N ASN A 251 -32.27 -24.12 10.52
CA ASN A 251 -32.40 -24.22 11.98
C ASN A 251 -31.50 -23.29 12.81
N GLY A 252 -31.36 -22.01 12.38
CA GLY A 252 -30.55 -21.00 13.09
C GLY A 252 -29.05 -21.04 12.82
N SER A 253 -28.58 -21.96 11.96
CA SER A 253 -27.20 -22.01 11.44
C SER A 253 -27.16 -21.63 9.97
N ALA A 254 -26.01 -21.09 9.52
CA ALA A 254 -25.76 -20.83 8.12
C ALA A 254 -24.38 -21.39 7.71
N VAL A 255 -24.31 -21.85 6.48
CA VAL A 255 -23.08 -22.31 5.84
C VAL A 255 -23.02 -21.75 4.42
N VAL A 256 -21.81 -21.67 3.85
CA VAL A 256 -21.63 -21.50 2.41
C VAL A 256 -21.26 -22.85 1.82
N GLU A 257 -22.11 -23.36 0.94
CA GLU A 257 -21.88 -24.63 0.24
C GLU A 257 -21.23 -24.37 -1.10
N MET A 258 -20.09 -24.99 -1.34
CA MET A 258 -19.35 -24.96 -2.60
C MET A 258 -19.96 -25.96 -3.62
N SER A 259 -19.47 -25.88 -4.87
CA SER A 259 -19.91 -26.75 -6.00
C SER A 259 -19.64 -28.24 -5.77
N ASP A 260 -18.59 -28.57 -5.02
CA ASP A 260 -18.22 -29.96 -4.63
C ASP A 260 -18.99 -30.49 -3.41
N GLY A 261 -19.91 -29.68 -2.86
CA GLY A 261 -20.71 -30.01 -1.67
C GLY A 261 -20.02 -29.69 -0.34
N LEU A 262 -18.79 -29.17 -0.34
CA LEU A 262 -18.08 -28.79 0.86
C LEU A 262 -18.78 -27.58 1.51
N GLN A 263 -18.92 -27.62 2.84
CA GLN A 263 -19.63 -26.58 3.58
C GLN A 263 -18.69 -25.80 4.50
N TRP A 264 -18.69 -24.47 4.36
CA TRP A 264 -17.93 -23.54 5.19
C TRP A 264 -18.85 -22.87 6.20
N PRO A 265 -18.49 -22.83 7.49
CA PRO A 265 -19.34 -22.26 8.52
C PRO A 265 -19.50 -20.75 8.34
N LEU A 266 -20.75 -20.25 8.34
CA LEU A 266 -21.08 -18.84 8.23
C LEU A 266 -21.82 -18.32 9.50
N PHE A 267 -22.36 -19.20 10.32
CA PHE A 267 -23.18 -18.88 11.48
C PHE A 267 -24.35 -17.92 11.14
N GLN A 268 -24.42 -16.77 11.84
CA GLN A 268 -25.44 -15.74 11.60
C GLN A 268 -24.98 -14.66 10.59
N GLY A 269 -23.92 -14.93 9.81
CA GLY A 269 -23.36 -13.98 8.85
C GLY A 269 -24.35 -13.55 7.76
N PRO A 270 -23.95 -12.57 6.92
CA PRO A 270 -24.81 -11.98 5.88
C PRO A 270 -25.13 -12.97 4.75
N GLY A 271 -26.11 -12.60 3.93
CA GLY A 271 -26.56 -13.34 2.76
C GLY A 271 -27.87 -14.09 2.96
N ALA A 272 -28.74 -14.01 1.96
CA ALA A 272 -30.01 -14.75 1.93
C ALA A 272 -29.80 -16.22 1.56
N HIS A 273 -30.74 -17.09 1.97
CA HIS A 273 -30.70 -18.50 1.53
C HIS A 273 -30.71 -18.60 0.00
N GLY A 274 -29.77 -19.35 -0.55
CA GLY A 274 -29.60 -19.54 -2.00
C GLY A 274 -28.78 -18.43 -2.70
N GLN A 275 -28.41 -17.35 -2.00
CA GLN A 275 -27.60 -16.27 -2.57
C GLN A 275 -26.20 -16.79 -2.95
N ALA A 276 -25.73 -16.45 -4.14
CA ALA A 276 -24.36 -16.71 -4.59
C ALA A 276 -23.42 -15.68 -3.95
N VAL A 277 -22.38 -16.19 -3.28
CA VAL A 277 -21.43 -15.37 -2.52
C VAL A 277 -19.99 -15.84 -2.76
N SER A 278 -19.05 -14.91 -2.57
CA SER A 278 -17.65 -15.21 -2.37
C SER A 278 -17.34 -15.18 -0.88
N TYR A 279 -16.92 -16.31 -0.34
CA TYR A 279 -16.57 -16.49 1.07
C TYR A 279 -15.07 -16.26 1.24
N GLY A 280 -14.69 -15.32 2.08
CA GLY A 280 -13.31 -14.93 2.34
C GLY A 280 -12.87 -15.21 3.77
N ILE A 281 -11.63 -15.71 3.93
CA ILE A 281 -10.99 -15.91 5.23
C ILE A 281 -9.49 -15.63 5.12
N ARG A 282 -8.94 -14.86 6.06
CA ARG A 282 -7.51 -14.55 6.09
C ARG A 282 -6.69 -15.80 6.43
N PRO A 283 -5.49 -15.99 5.83
CA PRO A 283 -4.62 -17.13 6.14
C PRO A 283 -4.30 -17.31 7.64
N GLY A 284 -4.15 -16.21 8.38
CA GLY A 284 -3.88 -16.22 9.82
C GLY A 284 -5.11 -16.45 10.70
N ASP A 285 -6.33 -16.40 10.15
CA ASP A 285 -7.58 -16.66 10.84
C ASP A 285 -8.09 -18.10 10.66
N LEU A 286 -7.34 -18.93 9.91
CA LEU A 286 -7.51 -20.37 9.81
C LEU A 286 -6.65 -21.08 10.86
N SER A 287 -7.13 -22.20 11.39
CA SER A 287 -6.34 -23.06 12.26
C SER A 287 -6.50 -24.53 11.91
N VAL A 288 -5.44 -25.31 12.16
CA VAL A 288 -5.45 -26.76 11.98
C VAL A 288 -6.11 -27.42 13.19
N THR A 289 -7.03 -28.34 12.92
CA THR A 289 -7.70 -29.17 13.93
C THR A 289 -7.82 -30.62 13.44
N SER A 290 -8.46 -31.49 14.23
CA SER A 290 -8.77 -32.84 13.79
C SER A 290 -9.76 -32.82 12.60
N ALA A 291 -9.58 -33.69 11.62
CA ALA A 291 -10.50 -33.86 10.50
C ALA A 291 -11.93 -34.22 10.95
N THR A 292 -12.10 -34.72 12.16
CA THR A 292 -13.39 -35.11 12.75
C THR A 292 -13.94 -34.09 13.73
N ALA A 293 -13.29 -32.92 13.89
CA ALA A 293 -13.77 -31.88 14.79
C ALA A 293 -15.10 -31.28 14.28
N PRO A 294 -16.03 -30.89 15.18
CA PRO A 294 -17.28 -30.26 14.78
C PRO A 294 -17.03 -28.97 13.98
N ASN A 295 -17.77 -28.80 12.89
CA ASN A 295 -17.67 -27.63 11.98
C ASN A 295 -16.29 -27.43 11.31
N ALA A 296 -15.37 -28.40 11.41
CA ALA A 296 -14.12 -28.36 10.68
C ALA A 296 -14.34 -28.71 9.20
N VAL A 297 -13.69 -27.98 8.33
CA VAL A 297 -13.68 -28.28 6.90
C VAL A 297 -12.53 -29.25 6.61
N PRO A 298 -12.82 -30.46 6.06
CA PRO A 298 -11.77 -31.45 5.79
C PRO A 298 -10.83 -30.98 4.70
N GLY A 299 -9.53 -31.21 4.89
CA GLY A 299 -8.50 -30.87 3.92
C GLY A 299 -7.29 -31.80 4.02
N GLU A 300 -6.42 -31.73 3.02
CA GLU A 300 -5.16 -32.46 2.96
C GLU A 300 -4.01 -31.45 2.75
N ILE A 301 -2.95 -31.57 3.53
CA ILE A 301 -1.77 -30.71 3.42
C ILE A 301 -1.01 -31.09 2.14
N VAL A 302 -0.82 -30.10 1.25
CA VAL A 302 -0.08 -30.26 -0.01
C VAL A 302 1.37 -29.84 0.17
N VAL A 303 1.62 -28.68 0.82
CA VAL A 303 2.97 -28.14 1.03
C VAL A 303 3.09 -27.60 2.44
N VAL A 304 4.27 -27.73 3.04
CA VAL A 304 4.65 -27.14 4.32
C VAL A 304 5.87 -26.26 4.12
N GLU A 305 5.77 -24.96 4.35
CA GLU A 305 6.83 -23.96 4.14
C GLU A 305 7.18 -23.25 5.45
N PRO A 306 8.18 -23.73 6.21
CA PRO A 306 8.62 -23.01 7.41
C PRO A 306 9.43 -21.77 7.02
N THR A 307 8.95 -20.58 7.40
CA THR A 307 9.63 -19.29 7.12
C THR A 307 10.49 -18.79 8.29
N GLY A 308 10.59 -19.60 9.36
CA GLY A 308 11.34 -19.28 10.58
C GLY A 308 10.45 -19.16 11.80
N SER A 309 9.82 -18.02 12.04
CA SER A 309 8.86 -17.79 13.13
C SER A 309 7.45 -18.29 12.81
N GLU A 310 7.15 -18.46 11.55
CA GLU A 310 5.85 -18.90 11.03
C GLU A 310 6.03 -20.09 10.09
N THR A 311 4.95 -20.80 9.85
CA THR A 311 4.85 -21.85 8.84
C THR A 311 3.63 -21.58 7.97
N GLU A 312 3.83 -21.53 6.67
CA GLU A 312 2.77 -21.47 5.68
C GLU A 312 2.42 -22.92 5.24
N LEU A 313 1.12 -23.22 5.24
CA LEU A 313 0.60 -24.50 4.81
C LEU A 313 -0.28 -24.28 3.57
N LEU A 314 0.02 -24.96 2.47
CA LEU A 314 -0.88 -25.07 1.33
C LEU A 314 -1.75 -26.31 1.53
N ILE A 315 -3.07 -26.13 1.55
CA ILE A 315 -4.03 -27.16 1.90
C ILE A 315 -5.05 -27.28 0.78
N GLN A 316 -5.28 -28.51 0.31
CA GLN A 316 -6.37 -28.84 -0.61
C GLN A 316 -7.62 -29.17 0.20
N ALA A 317 -8.71 -28.41 0.01
CA ALA A 317 -10.01 -28.66 0.62
C ALA A 317 -11.08 -28.67 -0.49
N GLY A 318 -11.57 -29.87 -0.82
CA GLY A 318 -12.40 -30.09 -2.01
C GLY A 318 -11.67 -29.67 -3.29
N ASP A 319 -12.32 -28.91 -4.14
CA ASP A 319 -11.75 -28.42 -5.42
C ASP A 319 -10.87 -27.16 -5.24
N ALA A 320 -10.74 -26.59 -4.03
CA ALA A 320 -10.03 -25.35 -3.78
C ALA A 320 -8.76 -25.54 -2.94
N GLN A 321 -7.81 -24.63 -3.13
CA GLN A 321 -6.59 -24.53 -2.33
C GLN A 321 -6.68 -23.37 -1.34
N PHE A 322 -6.17 -23.59 -0.13
CA PHE A 322 -6.13 -22.62 0.95
C PHE A 322 -4.71 -22.46 1.46
N ILE A 323 -4.34 -21.22 1.76
CA ILE A 323 -3.12 -20.89 2.49
C ILE A 323 -3.50 -20.70 3.94
N LEU A 324 -2.80 -21.37 4.86
CA LEU A 324 -2.92 -21.17 6.30
C LEU A 324 -1.55 -20.74 6.83
N VAL A 325 -1.54 -19.67 7.63
CA VAL A 325 -0.32 -19.20 8.31
C VAL A 325 -0.47 -19.46 9.80
N THR A 326 0.49 -20.19 10.36
CA THR A 326 0.52 -20.48 11.80
C THR A 326 1.86 -20.11 12.42
N HIS A 327 1.84 -19.67 13.68
CA HIS A 327 3.06 -19.40 14.42
C HIS A 327 3.76 -20.71 14.81
N GLY A 328 5.09 -20.68 14.75
CA GLY A 328 5.93 -21.83 15.10
C GLY A 328 6.03 -22.89 14.01
N ARG A 329 6.29 -24.12 14.43
CA ARG A 329 6.52 -25.28 13.54
C ARG A 329 5.59 -26.40 13.93
N PRO A 330 4.38 -26.47 13.36
CA PRO A 330 3.44 -27.55 13.62
C PRO A 330 4.04 -28.88 13.17
N HIS A 331 3.71 -29.97 13.90
CA HIS A 331 4.10 -31.32 13.51
C HIS A 331 3.15 -31.88 12.46
N VAL A 332 3.28 -31.44 11.24
CA VAL A 332 2.45 -31.85 10.11
C VAL A 332 3.33 -32.12 8.89
N ASN A 333 2.88 -33.00 8.01
CA ASN A 333 3.59 -33.37 6.78
C ASN A 333 2.68 -33.27 5.56
N PRO A 334 3.22 -33.10 4.36
CA PRO A 334 2.46 -33.28 3.14
C PRO A 334 1.77 -34.65 3.10
N GLY A 335 0.49 -34.66 2.72
CA GLY A 335 -0.40 -35.83 2.72
C GLY A 335 -1.18 -36.06 4.01
N ASP A 336 -0.92 -35.30 5.09
CA ASP A 336 -1.70 -35.40 6.33
C ASP A 336 -3.11 -34.85 6.10
N ARG A 337 -4.12 -35.63 6.56
CA ARG A 337 -5.51 -35.22 6.54
C ARG A 337 -5.85 -34.49 7.82
N ILE A 338 -6.32 -33.27 7.67
CA ILE A 338 -6.60 -32.32 8.75
C ILE A 338 -8.03 -31.77 8.64
N GLY A 339 -8.48 -31.11 9.69
CA GLY A 339 -9.63 -30.21 9.66
C GLY A 339 -9.17 -28.76 9.68
N LEU A 340 -9.82 -27.92 8.90
CA LEU A 340 -9.68 -26.46 8.96
C LEU A 340 -10.77 -25.91 9.88
N ALA A 341 -10.35 -25.29 10.97
CA ALA A 341 -11.25 -24.55 11.84
C ALA A 341 -11.24 -23.06 11.48
N VAL A 342 -12.42 -22.47 11.45
CA VAL A 342 -12.68 -21.08 11.08
C VAL A 342 -13.35 -20.38 12.25
N ASP A 343 -12.84 -19.19 12.62
CA ASP A 343 -13.58 -18.28 13.51
C ASP A 343 -14.64 -17.53 12.68
N PRO A 344 -15.95 -17.76 12.94
CA PRO A 344 -17.01 -17.14 12.16
C PRO A 344 -17.02 -15.60 12.23
N ALA A 345 -16.47 -15.02 13.28
CA ALA A 345 -16.37 -13.58 13.43
C ALA A 345 -15.33 -12.96 12.48
N LYS A 346 -14.44 -13.79 11.92
CA LYS A 346 -13.35 -13.41 11.01
C LYS A 346 -13.68 -13.67 9.53
N VAL A 347 -14.87 -14.18 9.26
CA VAL A 347 -15.33 -14.48 7.91
C VAL A 347 -15.77 -13.21 7.20
N HIS A 348 -15.36 -13.07 5.95
CA HIS A 348 -15.83 -12.02 5.04
C HIS A 348 -16.73 -12.64 3.97
N VAL A 349 -17.81 -11.96 3.65
CA VAL A 349 -18.74 -12.41 2.61
C VAL A 349 -18.95 -11.29 1.62
N PHE A 350 -18.78 -11.61 0.34
CA PHE A 350 -18.96 -10.66 -0.75
C PHE A 350 -20.05 -11.17 -1.69
N ASP A 351 -20.79 -10.25 -2.29
CA ASP A 351 -21.68 -10.58 -3.38
C ASP A 351 -20.86 -11.04 -4.60
N GLN A 352 -21.17 -12.21 -5.12
CA GLN A 352 -20.38 -12.83 -6.18
C GLN A 352 -20.42 -12.03 -7.50
N THR A 353 -21.48 -11.26 -7.75
CA THR A 353 -21.67 -10.51 -8.99
C THR A 353 -20.99 -9.15 -8.94
N THR A 354 -21.17 -8.44 -7.83
CA THR A 354 -20.68 -7.06 -7.68
C THR A 354 -19.30 -6.98 -7.01
N GLY A 355 -18.90 -8.03 -6.33
CA GLY A 355 -17.71 -8.04 -5.46
C GLY A 355 -17.88 -7.23 -4.18
N ALA A 356 -19.00 -6.57 -3.95
CA ALA A 356 -19.24 -5.73 -2.78
C ALA A 356 -19.36 -6.58 -1.51
N ARG A 357 -18.81 -6.07 -0.39
CA ARG A 357 -18.94 -6.73 0.91
C ARG A 357 -20.40 -6.75 1.36
N LEU A 358 -20.87 -7.90 1.79
CA LEU A 358 -22.16 -8.03 2.45
C LEU A 358 -21.96 -7.77 3.94
N SER A 359 -22.68 -6.80 4.49
CA SER A 359 -22.77 -6.55 5.93
C SER A 359 -23.90 -7.36 6.57
N ALA A 360 -23.73 -7.72 7.85
CA ALA A 360 -24.73 -8.44 8.62
C ALA A 360 -25.97 -7.57 8.92
#